data_a98d212e46c9725776bdca15e660ae1e
#
_entry.id   a98d212e46c9725776bdca15e660ae1e
#
_cell.length_a   1.000
_cell.length_b   1.000
_cell.length_c   1.000
_cell.angle_alpha   90.00
_cell.angle_beta   90.00
_cell.angle_gamma   90.00
#
_symmetry.space_group_name_H-M   'P 1'
#
loop_
_entity.id
_entity.type
_entity.pdbx_description
1 polymer ?
#
loop_
_entity_poly.entity_id
_entity_poly.type
_entity_poly.pdbx_seq_one_letter_code
_entity_poly.pdbx_strand_id
1 'polypeptide(L)'
;FGIALAQMFFSLNVGFGTNLMYGSYAPDDSDLAKNALLVPLGDMVVALLAALATIPAAFAFGYSPSTGAGMLFITMKAVFESMPGGAIFGFLFFVAVFFAAISSVIGMTAANAAIPCEHWGWSNKKGTLLALASNLIIAIPVSLGYSSLSSVRLLSWMGKDTDILDSI
;
A
#
# COMPACT_ATOMS: atom_id res chain seq x y z
N PHE A 1 -19.18 8.97 2.33
CA PHE A 1 -18.54 9.13 3.64
C PHE A 1 -17.87 7.81 4.09
N GLY A 2 -18.58 6.67 4.08
CA GLY A 2 -18.04 5.36 4.52
C GLY A 2 -16.76 4.94 3.80
N ILE A 3 -16.69 5.09 2.48
CA ILE A 3 -15.49 4.76 1.67
C ILE A 3 -14.31 5.65 2.07
N ALA A 4 -14.53 6.95 2.28
CA ALA A 4 -13.47 7.86 2.69
C ALA A 4 -12.94 7.54 4.09
N LEU A 5 -13.84 7.15 5.00
CA LEU A 5 -13.47 6.72 6.34
C LEU A 5 -12.65 5.42 6.31
N ALA A 6 -13.08 4.43 5.54
CA ALA A 6 -12.34 3.17 5.36
C ALA A 6 -10.94 3.43 4.77
N GLN A 7 -10.84 4.33 3.78
CA GLN A 7 -9.55 4.72 3.21
C GLN A 7 -8.64 5.39 4.23
N MET A 8 -9.18 6.26 5.11
CA MET A 8 -8.39 6.86 6.20
C MET A 8 -7.84 5.82 7.17
N PHE A 9 -8.66 4.86 7.59
CA PHE A 9 -8.21 3.79 8.48
C PHE A 9 -7.09 2.98 7.85
N PHE A 10 -7.20 2.69 6.55
CA PHE A 10 -6.20 1.96 5.80
C PHE A 10 -4.90 2.77 5.64
N SER A 11 -4.99 4.03 5.19
CA SER A 11 -3.83 4.91 4.93
C SER A 11 -3.02 5.18 6.19
N LEU A 12 -3.70 5.42 7.31
CA LEU A 12 -3.07 5.66 8.61
C LEU A 12 -2.71 4.38 9.38
N ASN A 13 -2.93 3.20 8.80
CA ASN A 13 -2.69 1.90 9.44
C ASN A 13 -3.36 1.76 10.82
N VAL A 14 -4.55 2.36 11.01
CA VAL A 14 -5.28 2.29 12.28
C VAL A 14 -5.83 0.89 12.46
N GLY A 15 -5.50 0.25 13.56
CA GLY A 15 -5.94 -1.11 13.89
C GLY A 15 -5.01 -2.24 13.43
N PHE A 16 -4.00 -1.97 12.61
CA PHE A 16 -3.04 -2.99 12.12
C PHE A 16 -1.87 -3.27 13.09
N GLY A 17 -1.79 -2.59 14.23
CA GLY A 17 -0.68 -2.73 15.18
C GLY A 17 0.62 -2.03 14.76
N THR A 18 0.75 -1.59 13.52
CA THR A 18 1.95 -0.92 13.00
C THR A 18 2.26 0.37 13.76
N ASN A 19 1.24 1.16 14.09
CA ASN A 19 1.40 2.40 14.86
C ASN A 19 1.86 2.13 16.29
N LEU A 20 1.40 1.04 16.92
CA LEU A 20 1.85 0.62 18.25
C LEU A 20 3.33 0.23 18.21
N MET A 21 3.72 -0.54 17.19
CA MET A 21 5.10 -0.95 16.99
C MET A 21 6.02 0.27 16.77
N TYR A 22 5.65 1.21 15.90
CA TYR A 22 6.42 2.45 15.72
C TYR A 22 6.46 3.30 16.99
N GLY A 23 5.36 3.36 17.75
CA GLY A 23 5.30 4.03 19.03
C GLY A 23 6.27 3.44 20.07
N SER A 24 6.48 2.12 20.05
CA SER A 24 7.44 1.46 20.94
C SER A 24 8.91 1.79 20.65
N TYR A 25 9.21 2.27 19.44
CA TYR A 25 10.56 2.73 19.06
C TYR A 25 10.73 4.25 19.18
N ALA A 26 9.66 4.97 19.53
CA ALA A 26 9.76 6.43 19.69
C ALA A 26 10.62 6.77 20.90
N PRO A 27 11.49 7.79 20.82
CA PRO A 27 12.22 8.29 21.97
C PRO A 27 11.29 8.75 23.10
N ASP A 28 11.73 8.64 24.35
CA ASP A 28 10.93 8.97 25.54
C ASP A 28 10.50 10.46 25.59
N ASP A 29 11.24 11.35 24.92
CA ASP A 29 10.95 12.78 24.78
C ASP A 29 10.02 13.12 23.62
N SER A 30 9.48 12.12 22.91
CA SER A 30 8.61 12.33 21.76
C SER A 30 7.24 12.90 22.17
N ASP A 31 6.84 14.00 21.53
CA ASP A 31 5.49 14.55 21.67
C ASP A 31 4.50 13.73 20.82
N LEU A 32 3.88 12.73 21.45
CA LEU A 32 2.93 11.84 20.80
C LEU A 32 1.69 12.58 20.31
N ALA A 33 1.22 13.60 21.03
CA ALA A 33 0.05 14.38 20.63
C ALA A 33 0.33 15.19 19.35
N LYS A 34 1.51 15.81 19.27
CA LYS A 34 1.96 16.52 18.08
C LYS A 34 2.11 15.59 16.88
N ASN A 35 2.71 14.41 17.08
CA ASN A 35 2.88 13.41 16.03
C ASN A 35 1.54 12.85 15.54
N ALA A 36 0.58 12.63 16.44
CA ALA A 36 -0.77 12.18 16.10
C ALA A 36 -1.55 13.19 15.22
N LEU A 37 -1.18 14.46 15.24
CA LEU A 37 -1.73 15.48 14.35
C LEU A 37 -0.92 15.63 13.06
N LEU A 38 0.41 15.63 13.16
CA LEU A 38 1.27 15.88 12.00
C LEU A 38 1.24 14.73 10.98
N VAL A 39 1.14 13.48 11.43
CA VAL A 39 1.13 12.32 10.53
C VAL A 39 -0.12 12.33 9.63
N PRO A 40 -1.36 12.43 10.16
CA PRO A 40 -2.54 12.50 9.31
C PRO A 40 -2.59 13.75 8.41
N LEU A 41 -2.10 14.90 8.89
CA LEU A 41 -2.02 16.10 8.07
C LEU A 41 -1.03 15.92 6.90
N GLY A 42 0.12 15.34 7.18
CA GLY A 42 1.11 15.01 6.13
C GLY A 42 0.56 14.03 5.11
N ASP A 43 -0.10 12.96 5.56
CA ASP A 43 -0.75 11.96 4.69
C ASP A 43 -1.80 12.64 3.78
N MET A 44 -2.66 13.48 4.35
CA MET A 44 -3.67 14.21 3.60
C MET A 44 -3.05 15.15 2.54
N VAL A 45 -2.01 15.91 2.89
CA VAL A 45 -1.34 16.82 1.96
C VAL A 45 -0.71 16.04 0.80
N VAL A 46 0.00 14.96 1.09
CA VAL A 46 0.63 14.12 0.06
C VAL A 46 -0.42 13.47 -0.83
N ALA A 47 -1.51 12.95 -0.26
CA ALA A 47 -2.61 12.35 -1.01
C ALA A 47 -3.28 13.36 -1.95
N LEU A 48 -3.54 14.58 -1.49
CA LEU A 48 -4.11 15.65 -2.31
C LEU A 48 -3.17 16.06 -3.44
N LEU A 49 -1.87 16.23 -3.17
CA LEU A 49 -0.88 16.56 -4.20
C LEU A 49 -0.76 15.45 -5.24
N ALA A 50 -0.73 14.19 -4.82
CA ALA A 50 -0.70 13.06 -5.72
C ALA A 50 -1.96 12.99 -6.59
N ALA A 51 -3.15 13.19 -6.01
CA ALA A 51 -4.41 13.22 -6.75
C ALA A 51 -4.46 14.37 -7.76
N LEU A 52 -4.03 15.57 -7.37
CA LEU A 52 -3.95 16.74 -8.27
C LEU A 52 -2.93 16.55 -9.40
N ALA A 53 -1.89 15.78 -9.18
CA ALA A 53 -0.92 15.49 -10.24
C ALA A 53 -1.42 14.39 -11.18
N THR A 54 -2.01 13.31 -10.65
CA THR A 54 -2.31 12.11 -11.44
C THR A 54 -3.66 12.19 -12.17
N ILE A 55 -4.72 12.67 -11.49
CA ILE A 55 -6.07 12.67 -12.07
C ILE A 55 -6.18 13.64 -13.27
N PRO A 56 -5.78 14.92 -13.16
CA PRO A 56 -5.83 15.83 -14.31
C PRO A 56 -4.92 15.37 -15.46
N ALA A 57 -3.75 14.80 -15.14
CA ALA A 57 -2.86 14.27 -16.16
C ALA A 57 -3.51 13.14 -16.95
N ALA A 58 -4.19 12.19 -16.29
CA ALA A 58 -4.91 11.12 -16.98
C ALA A 58 -5.95 11.68 -17.95
N PHE A 59 -6.78 12.63 -17.51
CA PHE A 59 -7.78 13.27 -18.37
C PHE A 59 -7.16 14.08 -19.52
N ALA A 60 -6.09 14.82 -19.26
CA ALA A 60 -5.43 15.64 -20.29
C ALA A 60 -4.88 14.80 -21.45
N PHE A 61 -4.46 13.58 -21.18
CA PHE A 61 -3.97 12.63 -22.19
C PHE A 61 -5.06 11.66 -22.68
N GLY A 62 -6.33 11.88 -22.33
CA GLY A 62 -7.46 11.11 -22.84
C GLY A 62 -7.64 9.72 -22.20
N TYR A 63 -6.98 9.48 -21.07
CA TYR A 63 -7.13 8.24 -20.32
C TYR A 63 -8.18 8.38 -19.22
N SER A 64 -9.05 7.38 -19.10
CA SER A 64 -9.99 7.32 -17.98
C SER A 64 -9.24 6.90 -16.72
N PRO A 65 -9.34 7.65 -15.61
CA PRO A 65 -8.72 7.25 -14.37
C PRO A 65 -9.39 5.96 -13.86
N SER A 66 -8.65 4.87 -13.90
CA SER A 66 -9.06 3.60 -13.31
C SER A 66 -8.83 3.62 -11.79
N THR A 67 -9.53 2.78 -11.07
CA THR A 67 -9.34 2.62 -9.63
C THR A 67 -8.25 1.60 -9.31
N GLY A 68 -7.61 1.75 -8.16
CA GLY A 68 -6.63 0.79 -7.66
C GLY A 68 -5.32 0.74 -8.43
N ALA A 69 -4.72 -0.44 -8.48
CA ALA A 69 -3.41 -0.67 -9.10
C ALA A 69 -3.38 -0.33 -10.60
N GLY A 70 -4.53 -0.43 -11.31
CA GLY A 70 -4.63 -0.05 -12.70
C GLY A 70 -4.29 1.41 -12.96
N MET A 71 -4.67 2.32 -12.06
CA MET A 71 -4.30 3.74 -12.15
C MET A 71 -2.78 3.93 -12.15
N LEU A 72 -2.08 3.26 -11.24
CA LEU A 72 -0.63 3.39 -11.06
C LEU A 72 0.16 2.77 -12.22
N PHE A 73 -0.16 1.55 -12.60
CA PHE A 73 0.71 0.76 -13.49
C PHE A 73 0.27 0.81 -14.96
N ILE A 74 -0.99 1.04 -15.25
CA ILE A 74 -1.50 1.11 -16.63
C ILE A 74 -1.70 2.56 -17.04
N THR A 75 -2.55 3.31 -16.32
CA THR A 75 -2.90 4.67 -16.72
C THR A 75 -1.71 5.61 -16.63
N MET A 76 -0.97 5.64 -15.52
CA MET A 76 0.17 6.53 -15.38
C MET A 76 1.32 6.18 -16.30
N LYS A 77 1.55 4.90 -16.59
CA LYS A 77 2.51 4.48 -17.62
C LYS A 77 2.14 5.08 -18.98
N ALA A 78 0.89 4.93 -19.41
CA ALA A 78 0.42 5.45 -20.69
C ALA A 78 0.48 7.00 -20.76
N VAL A 79 0.20 7.69 -19.64
CA VAL A 79 0.37 9.15 -19.53
C VAL A 79 1.82 9.54 -19.77
N PHE A 80 2.77 8.89 -19.10
CA PHE A 80 4.20 9.20 -19.29
C PHE A 80 4.69 8.88 -20.71
N GLU A 81 4.21 7.83 -21.35
CA GLU A 81 4.54 7.51 -22.75
C GLU A 81 4.03 8.58 -23.72
N SER A 82 2.95 9.29 -23.37
CA SER A 82 2.32 10.31 -24.23
C SER A 82 2.89 11.72 -24.03
N MET A 83 3.68 11.98 -22.99
CA MET A 83 4.15 13.33 -22.67
C MET A 83 5.61 13.56 -23.05
N PRO A 84 6.01 14.79 -23.44
CA PRO A 84 7.40 15.13 -23.68
C PRO A 84 8.26 14.95 -22.41
N GLY A 85 9.38 14.21 -22.53
CA GLY A 85 10.22 13.92 -21.38
C GLY A 85 9.67 12.85 -20.42
N GLY A 86 8.57 12.19 -20.80
CA GLY A 86 7.86 11.23 -19.96
C GLY A 86 8.71 10.07 -19.45
N ALA A 87 9.76 9.67 -20.18
CA ALA A 87 10.69 8.65 -19.71
C ALA A 87 11.37 9.03 -18.39
N ILE A 88 11.79 10.30 -18.23
CA ILE A 88 12.45 10.78 -17.02
C ILE A 88 11.44 10.89 -15.88
N PHE A 89 10.30 11.53 -16.15
CA PHE A 89 9.24 11.68 -15.13
C PHE A 89 8.67 10.33 -14.70
N GLY A 90 8.46 9.42 -15.65
CA GLY A 90 8.01 8.06 -15.37
C GLY A 90 9.01 7.27 -14.51
N PHE A 91 10.29 7.37 -14.84
CA PHE A 91 11.33 6.75 -14.03
C PHE A 91 11.33 7.27 -12.60
N LEU A 92 11.34 8.59 -12.40
CA LEU A 92 11.30 9.20 -11.06
C LEU A 92 10.04 8.83 -10.29
N PHE A 93 8.88 8.81 -10.96
CA PHE A 93 7.60 8.42 -10.36
C PHE A 93 7.65 6.96 -9.87
N PHE A 94 8.06 6.02 -10.73
CA PHE A 94 8.09 4.61 -10.33
C PHE A 94 9.18 4.31 -9.29
N VAL A 95 10.29 5.04 -9.28
CA VAL A 95 11.29 4.98 -8.20
C VAL A 95 10.68 5.46 -6.88
N ALA A 96 9.93 6.56 -6.88
CA ALA A 96 9.25 7.04 -5.68
C ALA A 96 8.19 6.02 -5.18
N VAL A 97 7.38 5.46 -6.09
CA VAL A 97 6.41 4.39 -5.76
C VAL A 97 7.11 3.16 -5.18
N PHE A 98 8.25 2.77 -5.74
CA PHE A 98 9.04 1.64 -5.24
C PHE A 98 9.54 1.86 -3.81
N PHE A 99 10.09 3.04 -3.50
CA PHE A 99 10.52 3.36 -2.15
C PHE A 99 9.34 3.45 -1.16
N ALA A 100 8.20 4.01 -1.59
CA ALA A 100 6.98 4.04 -0.79
C ALA A 100 6.48 2.61 -0.47
N ALA A 101 6.49 1.72 -1.46
CA ALA A 101 6.11 0.31 -1.27
C ALA A 101 7.05 -0.41 -0.29
N ILE A 102 8.37 -0.24 -0.44
CA ILE A 102 9.35 -0.87 0.47
C ILE A 102 9.14 -0.39 1.92
N SER A 103 8.95 0.91 2.14
CA SER A 103 8.75 1.45 3.49
C SER A 103 7.51 0.85 4.16
N SER A 104 6.41 0.69 3.41
CA SER A 104 5.18 0.04 3.88
C SER A 104 5.40 -1.45 4.22
N VAL A 105 6.10 -2.18 3.34
CA VAL A 105 6.42 -3.61 3.58
C VAL A 105 7.28 -3.78 4.82
N ILE A 106 8.27 -2.91 5.05
CA ILE A 106 9.11 -2.96 6.26
C ILE A 106 8.25 -2.76 7.51
N GLY A 107 7.38 -1.75 7.54
CA GLY A 107 6.51 -1.48 8.68
C GLY A 107 5.56 -2.62 9.01
N MET A 108 4.86 -3.15 8.00
CA MET A 108 3.94 -4.28 8.17
C MET A 108 4.67 -5.55 8.60
N THR A 109 5.84 -5.82 8.02
CA THR A 109 6.65 -7.00 8.38
C THR A 109 7.14 -6.91 9.82
N ALA A 110 7.56 -5.73 10.26
CA ALA A 110 8.00 -5.51 11.62
C ALA A 110 6.85 -5.69 12.65
N ALA A 111 5.66 -5.18 12.34
CA ALA A 111 4.48 -5.39 13.18
C ALA A 111 4.10 -6.88 13.29
N ASN A 112 4.11 -7.60 12.16
CA ASN A 112 3.85 -9.05 12.14
C ASN A 112 4.93 -9.85 12.88
N ALA A 113 6.20 -9.43 12.81
CA ALA A 113 7.31 -10.08 13.50
C ALA A 113 7.27 -9.89 15.00
N ALA A 114 6.69 -8.80 15.51
CA ALA A 114 6.56 -8.54 16.93
C ALA A 114 5.71 -9.61 17.64
N ILE A 115 4.65 -10.10 17.00
CA ILE A 115 3.75 -11.10 17.59
C ILE A 115 4.48 -12.38 18.06
N PRO A 116 5.23 -13.12 17.21
CA PRO A 116 5.96 -14.30 17.65
C PRO A 116 7.13 -13.99 18.59
N CYS A 117 7.72 -12.79 18.51
CA CYS A 117 8.77 -12.38 19.40
C CYS A 117 8.25 -12.18 20.83
N GLU A 118 7.10 -11.52 20.99
CA GLU A 118 6.52 -11.25 22.30
C GLU A 118 5.82 -12.47 22.91
N HIS A 119 5.03 -13.19 22.07
CA HIS A 119 4.21 -14.29 22.59
C HIS A 119 5.01 -15.57 22.84
N TRP A 120 5.98 -15.88 21.98
CA TRP A 120 6.78 -17.13 22.06
C TRP A 120 8.24 -16.89 22.47
N GLY A 121 8.62 -15.66 22.77
CA GLY A 121 10.00 -15.33 23.17
C GLY A 121 11.03 -15.58 22.05
N TRP A 122 10.62 -15.50 20.79
CA TRP A 122 11.51 -15.74 19.66
C TRP A 122 12.49 -14.56 19.47
N SER A 123 13.66 -14.86 18.92
CA SER A 123 14.57 -13.79 18.51
C SER A 123 14.00 -13.00 17.33
N ASN A 124 14.32 -11.71 17.26
CA ASN A 124 13.86 -10.82 16.17
C ASN A 124 14.13 -11.39 14.78
N LYS A 125 15.26 -12.08 14.58
CA LYS A 125 15.58 -12.73 13.30
C LYS A 125 14.57 -13.82 12.93
N LYS A 126 14.18 -14.67 13.87
CA LYS A 126 13.20 -15.75 13.63
C LYS A 126 11.80 -15.17 13.40
N GLY A 127 11.40 -14.18 14.19
CA GLY A 127 10.12 -13.50 14.01
C GLY A 127 10.01 -12.81 12.64
N THR A 128 11.03 -12.07 12.24
CA THR A 128 11.07 -11.41 10.92
C THR A 128 11.06 -12.42 9.78
N LEU A 129 11.80 -13.53 9.89
CA LEU A 129 11.82 -14.57 8.86
C LEU A 129 10.46 -15.23 8.69
N LEU A 130 9.75 -15.51 9.80
CA LEU A 130 8.39 -16.03 9.75
C LEU A 130 7.43 -15.04 9.11
N ALA A 131 7.50 -13.76 9.49
CA ALA A 131 6.66 -12.71 8.92
C ALA A 131 6.91 -12.54 7.41
N LEU A 132 8.16 -12.55 6.97
CA LEU A 132 8.50 -12.53 5.54
C LEU A 132 7.98 -13.75 4.80
N ALA A 133 8.15 -14.94 5.36
CA ALA A 133 7.67 -16.18 4.75
C ALA A 133 6.14 -16.15 4.60
N SER A 134 5.41 -15.75 5.64
CA SER A 134 3.95 -15.63 5.59
C SER A 134 3.48 -14.60 4.55
N ASN A 135 4.13 -13.44 4.50
CA ASN A 135 3.84 -12.40 3.51
C ASN A 135 4.08 -12.91 2.08
N LEU A 136 5.17 -13.65 1.83
CA LEU A 136 5.46 -14.23 0.52
C LEU A 136 4.43 -15.30 0.11
N ILE A 137 4.02 -16.17 1.04
CA ILE A 137 3.01 -17.19 0.79
C ILE A 137 1.67 -16.57 0.35
N ILE A 138 1.31 -15.41 0.91
CA ILE A 138 0.11 -14.68 0.54
C ILE A 138 0.33 -13.87 -0.75
N ALA A 139 1.48 -13.22 -0.89
CA ALA A 139 1.77 -12.36 -2.04
C ALA A 139 1.86 -13.13 -3.37
N ILE A 140 2.36 -14.37 -3.36
CA ILE A 140 2.49 -15.18 -4.58
C ILE A 140 1.13 -15.44 -5.25
N PRO A 141 0.10 -16.01 -4.58
CA PRO A 141 -1.20 -16.21 -5.22
C PRO A 141 -1.89 -14.90 -5.61
N VAL A 142 -1.73 -13.82 -4.81
CA VAL A 142 -2.24 -12.50 -5.16
C VAL A 142 -1.60 -11.97 -6.44
N SER A 143 -0.28 -12.06 -6.55
CA SER A 143 0.46 -11.64 -7.76
C SER A 143 0.10 -12.48 -8.99
N LEU A 144 -0.09 -13.78 -8.83
CA LEU A 144 -0.54 -14.66 -9.91
C LEU A 144 -1.99 -14.37 -10.32
N GLY A 145 -2.83 -13.88 -9.42
CA GLY A 145 -4.19 -13.44 -9.70
C GLY A 145 -4.26 -12.34 -10.77
N TYR A 146 -3.27 -11.46 -10.83
CA TYR A 146 -3.17 -10.44 -11.89
C TYR A 146 -2.75 -11.00 -13.27
N SER A 147 -2.25 -12.21 -13.35
CA SER A 147 -1.73 -12.80 -14.57
C SER A 147 -2.38 -14.14 -14.89
N SER A 148 -1.77 -15.22 -14.44
CA SER A 148 -2.16 -16.59 -14.84
C SER A 148 -3.44 -17.11 -14.18
N LEU A 149 -3.80 -16.58 -13.00
CA LEU A 149 -4.98 -16.98 -12.23
C LEU A 149 -6.13 -15.98 -12.32
N SER A 150 -6.09 -15.00 -13.21
CA SER A 150 -7.15 -14.00 -13.40
C SER A 150 -8.51 -14.65 -13.79
N SER A 151 -8.47 -15.87 -14.35
CA SER A 151 -9.66 -16.66 -14.66
C SER A 151 -10.15 -17.55 -13.50
N VAL A 152 -9.41 -17.65 -12.40
CA VAL A 152 -9.78 -18.46 -11.25
C VAL A 152 -10.65 -17.65 -10.30
N ARG A 153 -11.94 -17.89 -10.34
CA ARG A 153 -12.94 -17.24 -9.49
C ARG A 153 -13.07 -18.01 -8.18
N LEU A 154 -12.35 -17.57 -7.14
CA LEU A 154 -12.35 -18.23 -5.83
C LEU A 154 -13.69 -18.12 -5.09
N LEU A 155 -14.49 -17.11 -5.37
CA LEU A 155 -15.76 -16.84 -4.67
C LEU A 155 -17.01 -16.99 -5.56
N SER A 156 -16.91 -17.71 -6.69
CA SER A 156 -18.06 -17.96 -7.56
C SER A 156 -19.22 -18.68 -6.84
N TRP A 157 -18.92 -19.44 -5.79
CA TRP A 157 -19.90 -20.11 -4.94
C TRP A 157 -20.76 -19.16 -4.08
N MET A 158 -20.31 -17.90 -3.88
CA MET A 158 -21.08 -16.87 -3.15
C MET A 158 -21.94 -16.01 -4.08
N GLY A 159 -22.02 -16.31 -5.38
CA GLY A 159 -22.84 -15.57 -6.34
C GLY A 159 -22.34 -14.17 -6.71
N LYS A 160 -21.11 -13.83 -6.35
CA LYS A 160 -20.43 -12.61 -6.77
C LYS A 160 -19.31 -12.97 -7.75
N ASP A 161 -19.36 -12.39 -8.95
CA ASP A 161 -18.29 -12.47 -9.93
C ASP A 161 -17.13 -11.51 -9.51
N THR A 162 -16.48 -11.83 -8.39
CA THR A 162 -15.36 -11.05 -7.87
C THR A 162 -14.06 -11.78 -8.20
N ASP A 163 -13.07 -11.05 -8.69
CA ASP A 163 -11.71 -11.53 -8.89
C ASP A 163 -11.01 -11.74 -7.52
N ILE A 164 -9.91 -12.50 -7.49
CA ILE A 164 -9.10 -12.75 -6.28
C ILE A 164 -8.76 -11.44 -5.55
N LEU A 165 -8.57 -10.37 -6.30
CA LEU A 165 -8.22 -9.04 -5.76
C LEU A 165 -9.40 -8.26 -5.18
N ASP A 166 -10.60 -8.47 -5.70
CA ASP A 166 -11.82 -7.87 -5.15
C ASP A 166 -12.30 -8.58 -3.87
N SER A 167 -11.68 -9.70 -3.54
CA SER A 167 -12.04 -10.55 -2.38
C SER A 167 -11.09 -10.40 -1.18
N ILE A 168 -10.00 -9.64 -1.32
CA ILE A 168 -9.06 -9.29 -0.27
C ILE A 168 -9.23 -7.82 0.12
#